data_6fa0f256842fbfd8b536acfff01ddb21
#
_entry.id   6fa0f256842fbfd8b536acfff01ddb21
#
_cell.length_a   1.000
_cell.length_b   1.000
_cell.length_c   1.000
_cell.angle_alpha   90.00
_cell.angle_beta   90.00
_cell.angle_gamma   90.00
#
_symmetry.space_group_name_H-M   'P 1'
#
loop_
_entity.id
_entity.type
_entity.pdbx_description
1 polymer ?
#
loop_
_entity_poly.entity_id
_entity_poly.type
_entity_poly.pdbx_seq_one_letter_code
_entity_poly.pdbx_strand_id
1 'polypeptide(L)'
;MKVIIYLASAILFLGCNFSDEYQKDIIIVDFSKRNSESEQFSENDSIQKLKVAVSAIITPEETFIYYQDLFNYISKKFQYQVEFKQRKTYAEVNDLLAKNEVDLAFICSLAYVVAKENNTVELLAIPLFNGKPYYQAYVIVHKSSNIENFQQLKGKSFAYTDPLSNTGKLYAEKRIKDLGFGLDTYFNKTMYSHAHDASIQLVTKKIVDGATIDGLIFEYLAKHHPEKVENIKIIEKSEEFGIPPVVVSKNIDPKIKQDLKNIFLNLHKDTIGKQILDKLLIDKFIEGDDKNYNNIRNNLDEIKP
;
A
#
# COMPACT_ATOMS: atom_id res chain seq x y z
N MET A 1 -28.74 2.86 75.63
CA MET A 1 -29.44 3.22 74.40
C MET A 1 -28.38 3.64 73.39
N LYS A 2 -27.98 2.73 72.51
CA LYS A 2 -27.00 3.03 71.42
C LYS A 2 -27.76 3.15 70.10
N VAL A 3 -27.70 4.34 69.53
CA VAL A 3 -28.30 4.65 68.22
C VAL A 3 -27.23 4.29 67.16
N ILE A 4 -27.55 3.32 66.28
CA ILE A 4 -26.72 2.93 65.12
C ILE A 4 -27.26 3.70 63.92
N ILE A 5 -26.44 4.61 63.38
CA ILE A 5 -26.69 5.33 62.16
C ILE A 5 -26.15 4.53 61.00
N TYR A 6 -27.03 4.03 60.10
CA TYR A 6 -26.63 3.41 58.85
C TYR A 6 -26.39 4.49 57.79
N LEU A 7 -25.15 4.65 57.34
CA LEU A 7 -24.81 5.46 56.16
C LEU A 7 -24.98 4.57 54.94
N ALA A 8 -25.99 4.86 54.13
CA ALA A 8 -26.17 4.25 52.82
C ALA A 8 -25.30 5.00 51.81
N SER A 9 -24.21 4.35 51.38
CA SER A 9 -23.39 4.85 50.25
C SER A 9 -24.09 4.53 48.92
N ALA A 10 -24.66 5.53 48.26
CA ALA A 10 -25.11 5.42 46.91
C ALA A 10 -23.91 5.54 45.96
N ILE A 11 -23.50 4.41 45.37
CA ILE A 11 -22.51 4.38 44.28
C ILE A 11 -23.24 4.73 42.97
N LEU A 12 -23.04 5.95 42.54
CA LEU A 12 -23.43 6.39 41.18
C LEU A 12 -22.46 5.75 40.16
N PHE A 13 -22.93 4.74 39.42
CA PHE A 13 -22.28 4.27 38.24
C PHE A 13 -22.50 5.30 37.12
N LEU A 14 -21.55 6.20 36.94
CA LEU A 14 -21.40 6.95 35.70
C LEU A 14 -20.90 5.98 34.63
N GLY A 15 -21.85 5.40 33.89
CA GLY A 15 -21.55 4.70 32.66
C GLY A 15 -21.01 5.68 31.63
N CYS A 16 -19.68 5.71 31.44
CA CYS A 16 -19.10 6.29 30.22
C CYS A 16 -19.53 5.42 29.06
N ASN A 17 -20.56 5.82 28.33
CA ASN A 17 -20.75 5.40 26.96
C ASN A 17 -19.58 5.93 26.13
N PHE A 18 -18.52 5.15 26.01
CA PHE A 18 -17.58 5.28 24.91
C PHE A 18 -18.30 4.76 23.68
N SER A 19 -19.04 5.63 22.99
CA SER A 19 -19.29 5.44 21.58
C SER A 19 -17.95 5.71 20.89
N ASP A 20 -17.20 4.65 20.57
CA ASP A 20 -16.12 4.70 19.60
C ASP A 20 -16.71 5.03 18.24
N GLU A 21 -17.09 6.25 18.03
CA GLU A 21 -17.13 6.85 16.72
C GLU A 21 -15.66 7.06 16.29
N TYR A 22 -15.07 6.00 15.74
CA TYR A 22 -13.88 6.10 14.92
C TYR A 22 -14.26 6.97 13.72
N GLN A 23 -14.13 8.27 13.89
CA GLN A 23 -14.11 9.22 12.79
C GLN A 23 -12.92 8.77 11.92
N LYS A 24 -13.23 8.13 10.79
CA LYS A 24 -12.22 7.77 9.79
C LYS A 24 -11.60 9.10 9.34
N ASP A 25 -10.41 9.40 9.81
CA ASP A 25 -9.66 10.59 9.42
C ASP A 25 -9.34 10.47 7.93
N ILE A 26 -10.22 11.07 7.11
CA ILE A 26 -10.03 11.20 5.68
C ILE A 26 -9.15 12.42 5.48
N ILE A 27 -7.87 12.20 5.21
CA ILE A 27 -7.00 13.27 4.76
C ILE A 27 -7.31 13.49 3.28
N ILE A 28 -8.05 14.55 2.97
CA ILE A 28 -8.28 15.00 1.60
C ILE A 28 -7.23 16.06 1.31
N VAL A 29 -6.29 15.74 0.41
CA VAL A 29 -5.31 16.70 -0.07
C VAL A 29 -5.74 17.19 -1.44
N ASP A 30 -6.07 18.48 -1.53
CA ASP A 30 -6.38 19.16 -2.79
C ASP A 30 -5.10 19.73 -3.38
N PHE A 31 -4.58 19.08 -4.42
CA PHE A 31 -3.35 19.48 -5.09
C PHE A 31 -3.48 20.76 -5.93
N SER A 32 -4.71 21.23 -6.23
CA SER A 32 -4.94 22.46 -6.98
C SER A 32 -4.63 23.73 -6.16
N LYS A 33 -4.68 23.65 -4.82
CA LYS A 33 -4.59 24.80 -3.91
C LYS A 33 -3.19 25.18 -3.44
N ARG A 34 -2.13 24.47 -3.83
CA ARG A 34 -0.78 24.65 -3.26
C ARG A 34 0.12 25.66 -3.95
N ASN A 35 -0.29 26.32 -5.01
CA ASN A 35 0.47 27.42 -5.61
C ASN A 35 -0.28 28.75 -5.40
N SER A 36 0.15 29.49 -4.36
CA SER A 36 -0.22 30.89 -4.11
C SER A 36 0.56 31.82 -5.08
N GLU A 37 0.47 31.58 -6.38
CA GLU A 37 0.66 32.60 -7.41
C GLU A 37 -0.59 32.54 -8.28
N SER A 38 -1.35 33.62 -8.19
CA SER A 38 -2.66 33.84 -8.74
C SER A 38 -2.71 33.66 -10.26
N GLU A 39 -3.06 32.46 -10.73
CA GLU A 39 -3.85 32.33 -11.94
C GLU A 39 -5.32 32.22 -11.48
N GLN A 40 -6.06 33.30 -11.65
CA GLN A 40 -7.51 33.35 -11.48
C GLN A 40 -8.13 32.42 -12.53
N PHE A 41 -8.42 31.17 -12.12
CA PHE A 41 -9.35 30.34 -12.86
C PHE A 41 -10.73 30.99 -12.72
N SER A 42 -11.35 31.34 -13.85
CA SER A 42 -12.70 31.87 -13.86
C SER A 42 -13.66 30.87 -13.23
N GLU A 43 -14.53 31.31 -12.35
CA GLU A 43 -15.51 30.49 -11.60
C GLU A 43 -16.53 29.73 -12.47
N ASN A 44 -16.38 29.66 -13.78
CA ASN A 44 -17.39 29.15 -14.71
C ASN A 44 -17.01 27.89 -15.51
N ASP A 45 -15.78 27.35 -15.38
CA ASP A 45 -15.47 26.03 -15.93
C ASP A 45 -15.63 24.99 -14.82
N SER A 46 -16.52 24.04 -15.02
CA SER A 46 -16.69 22.88 -14.14
C SER A 46 -15.44 21.98 -14.24
N ILE A 47 -14.40 22.30 -13.44
CA ILE A 47 -13.17 21.51 -13.37
C ILE A 47 -13.55 20.10 -12.97
N GLN A 48 -13.23 19.14 -13.79
CA GLN A 48 -13.54 17.74 -13.57
C GLN A 48 -12.70 17.21 -12.41
N LYS A 49 -13.35 16.61 -11.40
CA LYS A 49 -12.67 16.02 -10.24
C LYS A 49 -12.19 14.63 -10.58
N LEU A 50 -10.95 14.30 -10.18
CA LEU A 50 -10.36 12.98 -10.23
C LEU A 50 -10.00 12.55 -8.81
N LYS A 51 -10.71 11.55 -8.29
CA LYS A 51 -10.48 11.01 -6.95
C LYS A 51 -9.49 9.86 -7.04
N VAL A 52 -8.36 9.99 -6.35
CA VAL A 52 -7.24 9.05 -6.41
C VAL A 52 -6.95 8.47 -5.03
N ALA A 53 -6.63 7.18 -4.97
CA ALA A 53 -6.12 6.54 -3.76
C ALA A 53 -4.79 5.82 -4.04
N VAL A 54 -4.01 5.63 -2.98
CA VAL A 54 -2.83 4.76 -2.98
C VAL A 54 -2.93 3.85 -1.78
N SER A 55 -2.76 2.53 -2.00
CA SER A 55 -2.62 1.59 -0.88
C SER A 55 -1.42 1.97 -0.02
N ALA A 56 -1.50 1.76 1.29
CA ALA A 56 -0.45 2.08 2.24
C ALA A 56 0.78 1.14 2.07
N ILE A 57 1.35 1.10 0.86
CA ILE A 57 2.56 0.32 0.54
C ILE A 57 3.75 0.88 1.31
N ILE A 58 3.81 2.21 1.44
CA ILE A 58 4.70 2.96 2.32
C ILE A 58 3.86 3.83 3.27
N THR A 59 4.49 4.37 4.30
CA THR A 59 3.80 5.24 5.27
C THR A 59 3.11 6.43 4.60
N PRO A 60 2.03 6.97 5.19
CA PRO A 60 1.24 8.05 4.57
C PRO A 60 2.06 9.30 4.19
N GLU A 61 3.02 9.68 5.04
CA GLU A 61 3.91 10.82 4.78
C GLU A 61 4.78 10.58 3.54
N GLU A 62 5.42 9.42 3.48
CA GLU A 62 6.25 9.02 2.35
C GLU A 62 5.41 8.84 1.07
N THR A 63 4.19 8.28 1.19
CA THR A 63 3.26 8.13 0.06
C THR A 63 2.93 9.48 -0.56
N PHE A 64 2.68 10.50 0.26
CA PHE A 64 2.37 11.84 -0.22
C PHE A 64 3.56 12.43 -1.00
N ILE A 65 4.75 12.39 -0.41
CA ILE A 65 5.98 12.89 -1.04
C ILE A 65 6.27 12.14 -2.35
N TYR A 66 6.08 10.83 -2.35
CA TYR A 66 6.35 9.93 -3.47
C TYR A 66 5.48 10.22 -4.70
N TYR A 67 4.17 10.44 -4.49
CA TYR A 67 3.21 10.62 -5.59
C TYR A 67 2.83 12.06 -5.90
N GLN A 68 3.24 13.03 -5.07
CA GLN A 68 2.87 14.45 -5.21
C GLN A 68 3.17 15.02 -6.60
N ASP A 69 4.36 14.76 -7.13
CA ASP A 69 4.78 15.29 -8.44
C ASP A 69 3.91 14.73 -9.57
N LEU A 70 3.54 13.43 -9.49
CA LEU A 70 2.68 12.78 -10.46
C LEU A 70 1.26 13.37 -10.45
N PHE A 71 0.69 13.56 -9.26
CA PHE A 71 -0.67 14.12 -9.15
C PHE A 71 -0.72 15.59 -9.56
N ASN A 72 0.30 16.37 -9.23
CA ASN A 72 0.46 17.75 -9.71
C ASN A 72 0.58 17.80 -11.24
N TYR A 73 1.33 16.88 -11.86
CA TYR A 73 1.46 16.78 -13.31
C TYR A 73 0.10 16.48 -13.96
N ILE A 74 -0.64 15.48 -13.45
CA ILE A 74 -1.97 15.12 -13.94
C ILE A 74 -2.91 16.33 -13.84
N SER A 75 -2.95 16.97 -12.66
CA SER A 75 -3.81 18.13 -12.40
C SER A 75 -3.55 19.27 -13.40
N LYS A 76 -2.27 19.67 -13.56
CA LYS A 76 -1.91 20.81 -14.41
C LYS A 76 -2.09 20.53 -15.90
N LYS A 77 -1.68 19.35 -16.37
CA LYS A 77 -1.64 19.05 -17.80
C LYS A 77 -3.00 18.65 -18.38
N PHE A 78 -3.86 18.04 -17.58
CA PHE A 78 -5.12 17.46 -18.02
C PHE A 78 -6.34 18.17 -17.42
N GLN A 79 -6.14 19.26 -16.69
CA GLN A 79 -7.20 20.08 -16.09
C GLN A 79 -8.14 19.32 -15.17
N TYR A 80 -7.61 18.31 -14.44
CA TYR A 80 -8.33 17.62 -13.38
C TYR A 80 -8.02 18.26 -12.03
N GLN A 81 -9.04 18.45 -11.20
CA GLN A 81 -8.84 18.65 -9.77
C GLN A 81 -8.60 17.30 -9.11
N VAL A 82 -7.34 16.99 -8.76
CA VAL A 82 -7.01 15.73 -8.12
C VAL A 82 -7.29 15.80 -6.63
N GLU A 83 -8.20 14.93 -6.17
CA GLU A 83 -8.51 14.72 -4.74
C GLU A 83 -7.85 13.41 -4.28
N PHE A 84 -6.84 13.50 -3.41
CA PHE A 84 -6.12 12.34 -2.92
C PHE A 84 -6.73 11.83 -1.61
N LYS A 85 -7.06 10.52 -1.58
CA LYS A 85 -7.60 9.83 -0.41
C LYS A 85 -6.61 8.79 0.10
N GLN A 86 -6.23 8.88 1.36
CA GLN A 86 -5.40 7.88 2.04
C GLN A 86 -6.25 6.98 2.93
N ARG A 87 -5.82 5.73 3.09
CA ARG A 87 -6.40 4.75 4.02
C ARG A 87 -5.29 3.95 4.68
N LYS A 88 -5.59 3.41 5.86
CA LYS A 88 -4.63 2.68 6.67
C LYS A 88 -4.35 1.29 6.11
N THR A 89 -5.35 0.64 5.50
CA THR A 89 -5.26 -0.73 5.03
C THR A 89 -5.55 -0.84 3.53
N TYR A 90 -5.05 -1.90 2.89
CA TYR A 90 -5.32 -2.17 1.47
C TYR A 90 -6.80 -2.51 1.24
N ALA A 91 -7.43 -3.18 2.20
CA ALA A 91 -8.87 -3.48 2.12
C ALA A 91 -9.73 -2.21 2.05
N GLU A 92 -9.40 -1.19 2.84
CA GLU A 92 -10.11 0.09 2.81
C GLU A 92 -9.98 0.81 1.46
N VAL A 93 -8.83 0.69 0.77
CA VAL A 93 -8.68 1.22 -0.61
C VAL A 93 -9.54 0.43 -1.60
N ASN A 94 -9.56 -0.91 -1.49
CA ASN A 94 -10.45 -1.74 -2.30
C ASN A 94 -11.94 -1.41 -2.06
N ASP A 95 -12.32 -1.09 -0.83
CA ASP A 95 -13.69 -0.64 -0.50
C ASP A 95 -14.03 0.70 -1.16
N LEU A 96 -13.10 1.66 -1.20
CA LEU A 96 -13.31 2.92 -1.91
C LEU A 96 -13.54 2.69 -3.41
N LEU A 97 -12.77 1.80 -4.03
CA LEU A 97 -12.94 1.43 -5.45
C LEU A 97 -14.29 0.75 -5.68
N ALA A 98 -14.66 -0.21 -4.84
CA ALA A 98 -15.92 -0.93 -4.94
C ALA A 98 -17.16 -0.02 -4.81
N LYS A 99 -17.07 1.04 -3.98
CA LYS A 99 -18.13 2.03 -3.77
C LYS A 99 -18.08 3.19 -4.76
N ASN A 100 -17.16 3.19 -5.73
CA ASN A 100 -16.90 4.29 -6.67
C ASN A 100 -16.60 5.63 -5.94
N GLU A 101 -16.00 5.55 -4.76
CA GLU A 101 -15.57 6.72 -3.99
C GLU A 101 -14.19 7.21 -4.42
N VAL A 102 -13.48 6.43 -5.25
CA VAL A 102 -12.26 6.80 -5.99
C VAL A 102 -12.35 6.28 -7.41
N ASP A 103 -11.75 7.03 -8.34
CA ASP A 103 -11.74 6.77 -9.77
C ASP A 103 -10.52 5.93 -10.16
N LEU A 104 -9.37 6.24 -9.54
CA LEU A 104 -8.05 5.69 -9.83
C LEU A 104 -7.37 5.27 -8.55
N ALA A 105 -6.68 4.13 -8.56
CA ALA A 105 -5.81 3.76 -7.43
C ALA A 105 -4.54 3.03 -7.86
N PHE A 106 -3.47 3.21 -7.05
CA PHE A 106 -2.27 2.39 -7.04
C PHE A 106 -2.44 1.37 -5.92
N ILE A 107 -2.50 0.08 -6.26
CA ILE A 107 -2.78 -0.97 -5.28
C ILE A 107 -1.78 -2.11 -5.33
N CYS A 108 -1.61 -2.81 -4.21
CA CYS A 108 -0.76 -4.00 -4.15
C CYS A 108 -1.30 -5.12 -5.05
N SER A 109 -0.42 -5.98 -5.55
CA SER A 109 -0.76 -7.06 -6.49
C SER A 109 -1.79 -8.04 -5.94
N LEU A 110 -1.73 -8.44 -4.65
CA LEU A 110 -2.76 -9.29 -4.05
C LEU A 110 -4.08 -8.53 -3.85
N ALA A 111 -4.03 -7.27 -3.45
CA ALA A 111 -5.22 -6.42 -3.35
C ALA A 111 -5.92 -6.30 -4.73
N TYR A 112 -5.13 -6.20 -5.81
CA TYR A 112 -5.66 -6.24 -7.18
C TYR A 112 -6.35 -7.58 -7.49
N VAL A 113 -5.71 -8.70 -7.20
CA VAL A 113 -6.31 -10.04 -7.44
C VAL A 113 -7.67 -10.13 -6.77
N VAL A 114 -7.76 -9.79 -5.48
CA VAL A 114 -9.01 -9.83 -4.71
C VAL A 114 -10.06 -8.86 -5.28
N ALA A 115 -9.69 -7.63 -5.61
CA ALA A 115 -10.62 -6.65 -6.17
C ALA A 115 -11.10 -7.06 -7.58
N LYS A 116 -10.23 -7.68 -8.38
CA LYS A 116 -10.56 -8.19 -9.72
C LYS A 116 -11.53 -9.37 -9.66
N GLU A 117 -11.32 -10.32 -8.76
CA GLU A 117 -12.23 -11.45 -8.52
C GLU A 117 -13.62 -10.97 -8.07
N ASN A 118 -13.67 -9.92 -7.26
CA ASN A 118 -14.91 -9.26 -6.85
C ASN A 118 -15.50 -8.35 -7.93
N ASN A 119 -14.91 -8.26 -9.12
CA ASN A 119 -15.34 -7.43 -10.26
C ASN A 119 -15.53 -5.94 -9.92
N THR A 120 -14.72 -5.40 -9.01
CA THR A 120 -14.80 -3.99 -8.55
C THR A 120 -13.84 -3.05 -9.26
N VAL A 121 -12.82 -3.58 -9.97
CA VAL A 121 -11.78 -2.80 -10.63
C VAL A 121 -11.49 -3.28 -12.05
N GLU A 122 -10.92 -2.39 -12.84
CA GLU A 122 -10.29 -2.71 -14.11
C GLU A 122 -8.81 -2.32 -14.10
N LEU A 123 -7.98 -3.19 -14.67
CA LEU A 123 -6.55 -2.93 -14.85
C LEU A 123 -6.35 -1.82 -15.88
N LEU A 124 -5.70 -0.73 -15.49
CA LEU A 124 -5.46 0.41 -16.38
C LEU A 124 -4.07 0.36 -17.01
N ALA A 125 -3.05 0.25 -16.17
CA ALA A 125 -1.65 0.23 -16.58
C ALA A 125 -0.79 -0.47 -15.53
N ILE A 126 0.38 -0.95 -15.95
CA ILE A 126 1.40 -1.49 -15.05
C ILE A 126 2.73 -0.77 -15.27
N PRO A 127 3.48 -0.45 -14.19
CA PRO A 127 4.80 0.13 -14.35
C PRO A 127 5.81 -0.93 -14.82
N LEU A 128 6.88 -0.48 -15.47
CA LEU A 128 8.09 -1.27 -15.67
C LEU A 128 9.17 -0.79 -14.70
N PHE A 129 9.83 -1.73 -14.06
CA PHE A 129 10.99 -1.53 -13.22
C PHE A 129 12.17 -2.34 -13.79
N ASN A 130 13.27 -1.69 -14.18
CA ASN A 130 14.39 -2.30 -14.89
C ASN A 130 13.93 -3.12 -16.13
N GLY A 131 13.02 -2.56 -16.90
CA GLY A 131 12.47 -3.16 -18.12
C GLY A 131 11.46 -4.28 -17.91
N LYS A 132 11.11 -4.63 -16.66
CA LYS A 132 10.25 -5.76 -16.33
C LYS A 132 8.95 -5.34 -15.66
N PRO A 133 7.81 -6.03 -15.94
CA PRO A 133 6.53 -5.84 -15.26
C PRO A 133 6.41 -6.73 -14.00
N TYR A 134 7.52 -7.02 -13.34
CA TYR A 134 7.60 -7.96 -12.23
C TYR A 134 8.40 -7.39 -11.06
N TYR A 135 8.12 -7.90 -9.86
CA TYR A 135 8.82 -7.58 -8.63
C TYR A 135 8.92 -8.81 -7.72
N GLN A 136 9.65 -8.71 -6.63
CA GLN A 136 9.91 -9.81 -5.70
C GLN A 136 9.61 -9.42 -4.26
N ALA A 137 9.27 -10.41 -3.44
CA ALA A 137 9.32 -10.29 -2.00
C ALA A 137 10.76 -10.47 -1.50
N TYR A 138 11.17 -9.64 -0.55
CA TYR A 138 12.44 -9.80 0.16
C TYR A 138 12.17 -10.20 1.60
N VAL A 139 12.77 -11.32 2.05
CA VAL A 139 12.80 -11.68 3.46
C VAL A 139 13.99 -10.99 4.10
N ILE A 140 13.73 -10.17 5.10
CA ILE A 140 14.74 -9.34 5.74
C ILE A 140 14.90 -9.65 7.22
N VAL A 141 16.13 -9.50 7.68
CA VAL A 141 16.52 -9.57 9.09
C VAL A 141 17.53 -8.46 9.40
N HIS A 142 17.77 -8.21 10.69
CA HIS A 142 18.82 -7.25 11.05
C HIS A 142 20.21 -7.79 10.66
N LYS A 143 21.10 -6.92 10.16
CA LYS A 143 22.43 -7.28 9.65
C LYS A 143 23.30 -8.03 10.68
N SER A 144 23.14 -7.76 11.98
CA SER A 144 23.85 -8.47 13.06
C SER A 144 23.15 -9.77 13.49
N SER A 145 22.07 -10.18 12.84
CA SER A 145 21.40 -11.44 13.11
C SER A 145 22.19 -12.61 12.55
N ASN A 146 22.19 -13.74 13.26
CA ASN A 146 22.72 -15.01 12.77
C ASN A 146 21.74 -15.80 11.91
N ILE A 147 20.57 -15.23 11.56
CA ILE A 147 19.57 -15.83 10.70
C ILE A 147 20.02 -15.69 9.25
N GLU A 148 20.14 -16.81 8.53
CA GLU A 148 20.66 -16.87 7.15
C GLU A 148 19.61 -17.34 6.13
N ASN A 149 18.49 -17.91 6.58
CA ASN A 149 17.42 -18.42 5.73
C ASN A 149 16.07 -18.35 6.43
N PHE A 150 14.98 -18.54 5.67
CA PHE A 150 13.62 -18.45 6.17
C PHE A 150 13.32 -19.49 7.26
N GLN A 151 13.88 -20.69 7.17
CA GLN A 151 13.65 -21.78 8.15
C GLN A 151 14.09 -21.39 9.56
N GLN A 152 15.14 -20.57 9.67
CA GLN A 152 15.67 -20.11 10.97
C GLN A 152 14.79 -19.04 11.64
N LEU A 153 13.77 -18.54 10.91
CA LEU A 153 12.75 -17.65 11.49
C LEU A 153 11.67 -18.41 12.28
N LYS A 154 11.66 -19.76 12.24
CA LYS A 154 10.73 -20.55 13.07
C LYS A 154 10.90 -20.23 14.54
N GLY A 155 9.80 -19.97 15.24
CA GLY A 155 9.79 -19.58 16.65
C GLY A 155 10.31 -18.16 16.94
N LYS A 156 10.57 -17.34 15.91
CA LYS A 156 10.99 -15.95 16.04
C LYS A 156 9.80 -14.99 15.97
N SER A 157 10.04 -13.72 16.29
CA SER A 157 9.06 -12.65 16.05
C SER A 157 9.13 -12.17 14.62
N PHE A 158 7.96 -11.86 14.03
CA PHE A 158 7.87 -11.53 12.61
C PHE A 158 6.85 -10.40 12.32
N ALA A 159 7.20 -9.51 11.40
CA ALA A 159 6.28 -8.49 10.92
C ALA A 159 5.70 -8.86 9.55
N TYR A 160 4.38 -8.87 9.47
CA TYR A 160 3.63 -8.78 8.22
C TYR A 160 3.34 -7.32 7.90
N THR A 161 3.14 -6.99 6.61
CA THR A 161 2.81 -5.61 6.23
C THR A 161 1.30 -5.36 6.33
N ASP A 162 0.51 -6.06 5.53
CA ASP A 162 -0.96 -5.91 5.46
C ASP A 162 -1.60 -7.26 5.10
N PRO A 163 -2.82 -7.57 5.57
CA PRO A 163 -3.52 -8.81 5.21
C PRO A 163 -3.65 -9.08 3.71
N LEU A 164 -3.76 -8.03 2.88
CA LEU A 164 -3.81 -8.10 1.41
C LEU A 164 -2.47 -7.78 0.74
N SER A 165 -1.36 -7.89 1.45
CA SER A 165 -0.03 -7.73 0.84
C SER A 165 0.49 -9.05 0.27
N ASN A 166 0.80 -9.07 -1.03
CA ASN A 166 1.44 -10.22 -1.68
C ASN A 166 2.82 -10.49 -1.09
N THR A 167 3.70 -9.48 -1.10
CA THR A 167 5.09 -9.61 -0.66
C THR A 167 5.25 -9.51 0.86
N GLY A 168 4.35 -8.80 1.54
CA GLY A 168 4.44 -8.59 2.99
C GLY A 168 3.67 -9.60 3.84
N LYS A 169 2.89 -10.51 3.22
CA LYS A 169 2.17 -11.57 3.94
C LYS A 169 2.04 -12.85 3.14
N LEU A 170 1.34 -12.82 1.98
CA LEU A 170 1.03 -14.04 1.22
C LEU A 170 2.27 -14.89 0.94
N TYR A 171 3.37 -14.26 0.52
CA TYR A 171 4.63 -14.95 0.28
C TYR A 171 5.14 -15.68 1.52
N ALA A 172 5.15 -15.04 2.69
CA ALA A 172 5.61 -15.68 3.92
C ALA A 172 4.71 -16.85 4.32
N GLU A 173 3.38 -16.71 4.18
CA GLU A 173 2.43 -17.80 4.45
C GLU A 173 2.63 -18.97 3.50
N LYS A 174 2.85 -18.70 2.19
CA LYS A 174 3.19 -19.75 1.20
C LYS A 174 4.48 -20.48 1.58
N ARG A 175 5.53 -19.74 1.99
CA ARG A 175 6.80 -20.35 2.44
C ARG A 175 6.62 -21.25 3.67
N ILE A 176 5.80 -20.82 4.65
CA ILE A 176 5.49 -21.64 5.83
C ILE A 176 4.79 -22.94 5.42
N LYS A 177 3.82 -22.85 4.50
CA LYS A 177 3.08 -24.01 4.00
C LYS A 177 3.98 -24.97 3.22
N ASP A 178 4.86 -24.45 2.36
CA ASP A 178 5.85 -25.25 1.60
C ASP A 178 6.80 -26.02 2.50
N LEU A 179 7.08 -25.48 3.68
CA LEU A 179 7.88 -26.15 4.71
C LEU A 179 7.08 -27.16 5.55
N GLY A 180 5.79 -27.33 5.28
CA GLY A 180 4.91 -28.27 5.98
C GLY A 180 4.48 -27.84 7.36
N PHE A 181 4.49 -26.53 7.67
CA PHE A 181 4.09 -26.01 8.99
C PHE A 181 2.72 -25.30 8.94
N GLY A 182 2.08 -25.23 10.11
CA GLY A 182 0.87 -24.44 10.32
C GLY A 182 1.21 -22.95 10.41
N LEU A 183 0.38 -22.11 9.77
CA LEU A 183 0.60 -20.66 9.69
C LEU A 183 0.65 -20.01 11.08
N ASP A 184 -0.26 -20.41 12.00
CA ASP A 184 -0.41 -19.81 13.32
C ASP A 184 0.67 -20.23 14.32
N THR A 185 1.45 -21.27 13.99
CA THR A 185 2.41 -21.88 14.92
C THR A 185 3.86 -21.70 14.49
N TYR A 186 4.10 -21.18 13.31
CA TYR A 186 5.46 -21.05 12.78
C TYR A 186 6.27 -19.97 13.49
N PHE A 187 5.70 -18.78 13.61
CA PHE A 187 6.30 -17.68 14.36
C PHE A 187 5.82 -17.67 15.82
N ASN A 188 6.69 -17.25 16.74
CA ASN A 188 6.32 -17.11 18.15
C ASN A 188 5.37 -15.91 18.37
N LYS A 189 5.60 -14.82 17.65
CA LYS A 189 4.80 -13.58 17.70
C LYS A 189 4.77 -12.93 16.35
N THR A 190 3.59 -12.50 15.91
CA THR A 190 3.42 -11.73 14.69
C THR A 190 2.77 -10.38 14.96
N MET A 191 3.00 -9.42 14.08
CA MET A 191 2.34 -8.11 14.09
C MET A 191 2.20 -7.58 12.67
N TYR A 192 1.23 -6.69 12.44
CA TYR A 192 1.10 -5.93 11.20
C TYR A 192 1.73 -4.56 11.36
N SER A 193 2.62 -4.21 10.41
CA SER A 193 3.28 -2.90 10.35
C SER A 193 2.47 -1.85 9.58
N HIS A 194 1.56 -2.31 8.72
CA HIS A 194 0.74 -1.55 7.79
C HIS A 194 1.48 -0.80 6.68
N ALA A 195 2.83 -0.88 6.60
CA ALA A 195 3.64 -0.30 5.53
C ALA A 195 4.99 -1.02 5.43
N HIS A 196 5.58 -1.12 4.23
CA HIS A 196 6.85 -1.84 4.04
C HIS A 196 8.05 -1.12 4.66
N ASP A 197 8.09 0.19 4.61
CA ASP A 197 9.10 1.02 5.28
C ASP A 197 9.00 0.91 6.80
N ALA A 198 7.78 0.80 7.35
CA ALA A 198 7.59 0.50 8.77
C ALA A 198 8.08 -0.91 9.14
N SER A 199 7.87 -1.94 8.29
CA SER A 199 8.45 -3.28 8.50
C SER A 199 9.99 -3.22 8.54
N ILE A 200 10.62 -2.46 7.65
CA ILE A 200 12.07 -2.25 7.64
C ILE A 200 12.53 -1.61 8.96
N GLN A 201 11.81 -0.59 9.45
CA GLN A 201 12.14 0.05 10.73
C GLN A 201 12.00 -0.90 11.92
N LEU A 202 10.97 -1.77 11.95
CA LEU A 202 10.80 -2.75 13.02
C LEU A 202 12.00 -3.72 13.08
N VAL A 203 12.50 -4.18 11.93
CA VAL A 203 13.69 -5.03 11.85
C VAL A 203 14.96 -4.25 12.22
N THR A 204 15.14 -3.03 11.69
CA THR A 204 16.30 -2.16 12.00
C THR A 204 16.40 -1.88 13.49
N LYS A 205 15.27 -1.65 14.17
CA LYS A 205 15.21 -1.41 15.63
C LYS A 205 15.20 -2.70 16.45
N LYS A 206 15.29 -3.87 15.82
CA LYS A 206 15.23 -5.20 16.48
C LYS A 206 13.95 -5.42 17.31
N ILE A 207 12.84 -4.80 16.91
CA ILE A 207 11.53 -5.00 17.54
C ILE A 207 10.96 -6.36 17.12
N VAL A 208 11.28 -6.77 15.88
CA VAL A 208 11.02 -8.11 15.35
C VAL A 208 12.32 -8.71 14.80
N ASP A 209 12.39 -10.03 14.74
CA ASP A 209 13.55 -10.77 14.24
C ASP A 209 13.61 -10.75 12.69
N GLY A 210 12.46 -10.72 12.03
CA GLY A 210 12.37 -10.68 10.57
C GLY A 210 11.06 -10.13 10.06
N ALA A 211 11.03 -9.86 8.75
CA ALA A 211 9.85 -9.44 8.00
C ALA A 211 9.96 -9.87 6.55
N THR A 212 8.82 -9.92 5.84
CA THR A 212 8.80 -9.88 4.38
C THR A 212 8.33 -8.51 3.90
N ILE A 213 8.97 -8.01 2.85
CA ILE A 213 8.71 -6.68 2.31
C ILE A 213 8.66 -6.68 0.78
N ASP A 214 8.16 -5.58 0.23
CA ASP A 214 8.24 -5.28 -1.19
C ASP A 214 9.67 -4.91 -1.58
N GLY A 215 10.24 -5.68 -2.53
CA GLY A 215 11.60 -5.45 -3.02
C GLY A 215 11.75 -4.10 -3.71
N LEU A 216 10.69 -3.56 -4.37
CA LEU A 216 10.77 -2.23 -5.00
C LEU A 216 10.94 -1.13 -3.96
N ILE A 217 10.26 -1.25 -2.81
CA ILE A 217 10.40 -0.27 -1.72
C ILE A 217 11.81 -0.36 -1.11
N PHE A 218 12.35 -1.57 -0.96
CA PHE A 218 13.73 -1.72 -0.51
C PHE A 218 14.72 -1.07 -1.48
N GLU A 219 14.60 -1.34 -2.79
CA GLU A 219 15.50 -0.76 -3.81
C GLU A 219 15.37 0.77 -3.90
N TYR A 220 14.14 1.30 -3.75
CA TYR A 220 13.91 2.74 -3.67
C TYR A 220 14.63 3.37 -2.48
N LEU A 221 14.46 2.78 -1.28
CA LEU A 221 15.13 3.27 -0.07
C LEU A 221 16.64 3.12 -0.17
N ALA A 222 17.15 2.01 -0.70
CA ALA A 222 18.59 1.81 -0.89
C ALA A 222 19.21 2.87 -1.81
N LYS A 223 18.45 3.37 -2.79
CA LYS A 223 18.94 4.41 -3.72
C LYS A 223 18.81 5.82 -3.15
N HIS A 224 17.69 6.15 -2.49
CA HIS A 224 17.38 7.53 -2.09
C HIS A 224 17.58 7.79 -0.60
N HIS A 225 17.51 6.75 0.25
CA HIS A 225 17.62 6.80 1.71
C HIS A 225 18.42 5.62 2.26
N PRO A 226 19.70 5.43 1.82
CA PRO A 226 20.50 4.25 2.16
C PRO A 226 20.64 4.03 3.68
N GLU A 227 20.59 5.09 4.48
CA GLU A 227 20.62 5.04 5.94
C GLU A 227 19.44 4.26 6.54
N LYS A 228 18.30 4.19 5.84
CA LYS A 228 17.12 3.45 6.30
C LYS A 228 17.28 1.94 6.17
N VAL A 229 18.17 1.47 5.30
CA VAL A 229 18.36 0.05 4.98
C VAL A 229 19.75 -0.50 5.29
N GLU A 230 20.71 0.32 5.73
CA GLU A 230 22.11 -0.06 5.98
C GLU A 230 22.28 -1.19 7.00
N ASN A 231 21.31 -1.32 7.94
CA ASN A 231 21.29 -2.35 8.98
C ASN A 231 20.44 -3.58 8.60
N ILE A 232 20.02 -3.67 7.36
CA ILE A 232 19.20 -4.77 6.86
C ILE A 232 20.06 -5.78 6.08
N LYS A 233 19.79 -7.07 6.32
CA LYS A 233 20.28 -8.20 5.52
C LYS A 233 19.08 -8.87 4.85
N ILE A 234 19.14 -9.02 3.51
CA ILE A 234 18.20 -9.83 2.75
C ILE A 234 18.69 -11.28 2.82
N ILE A 235 17.85 -12.18 3.34
CA ILE A 235 18.18 -13.61 3.48
C ILE A 235 17.51 -14.48 2.43
N GLU A 236 16.46 -13.98 1.78
CA GLU A 236 15.76 -14.68 0.70
C GLU A 236 15.08 -13.66 -0.21
N LYS A 237 15.05 -13.95 -1.53
CA LYS A 237 14.21 -13.26 -2.52
C LYS A 237 13.25 -14.28 -3.12
N SER A 238 12.01 -13.89 -3.35
CA SER A 238 11.01 -14.75 -3.96
C SER A 238 11.23 -14.94 -5.46
N GLU A 239 10.40 -15.77 -6.06
CA GLU A 239 10.11 -15.73 -7.49
C GLU A 239 9.54 -14.34 -7.88
N GLU A 240 9.51 -14.07 -9.20
CA GLU A 240 8.94 -12.84 -9.74
C GLU A 240 7.40 -12.90 -9.73
N PHE A 241 6.75 -11.83 -9.23
CA PHE A 241 5.31 -11.61 -9.23
C PHE A 241 4.95 -10.45 -10.14
N GLY A 242 3.71 -10.41 -10.65
CA GLY A 242 3.19 -9.23 -11.36
C GLY A 242 3.26 -8.00 -10.47
N ILE A 243 3.86 -6.93 -10.99
CA ILE A 243 4.13 -5.67 -10.27
C ILE A 243 2.83 -5.00 -9.81
N PRO A 244 2.80 -4.26 -8.67
CA PRO A 244 1.65 -3.47 -8.23
C PRO A 244 1.07 -2.59 -9.34
N PRO A 245 -0.21 -2.77 -9.72
CA PRO A 245 -0.80 -2.09 -10.86
C PRO A 245 -1.41 -0.75 -10.51
N VAL A 246 -1.69 0.03 -11.57
CA VAL A 246 -2.65 1.12 -11.58
C VAL A 246 -4.00 0.57 -12.03
N VAL A 247 -5.03 0.79 -11.24
CA VAL A 247 -6.39 0.34 -11.50
C VAL A 247 -7.37 1.50 -11.51
N VAL A 248 -8.51 1.28 -12.14
CA VAL A 248 -9.67 2.19 -12.07
C VAL A 248 -10.86 1.45 -11.51
N SER A 249 -11.78 2.20 -10.88
CA SER A 249 -13.06 1.67 -10.47
C SER A 249 -13.82 1.09 -11.66
N LYS A 250 -14.55 -0.02 -11.45
CA LYS A 250 -15.31 -0.71 -12.52
C LYS A 250 -16.29 0.20 -13.26
N ASN A 251 -16.86 1.16 -12.55
CA ASN A 251 -17.90 2.05 -13.06
C ASN A 251 -17.36 3.47 -13.39
N ILE A 252 -16.05 3.60 -13.60
CA ILE A 252 -15.46 4.89 -14.01
C ILE A 252 -16.06 5.37 -15.33
N ASP A 253 -16.19 6.68 -15.49
CA ASP A 253 -16.57 7.28 -16.77
C ASP A 253 -15.59 6.84 -17.88
N PRO A 254 -16.10 6.32 -19.02
CA PRO A 254 -15.25 5.80 -20.11
C PRO A 254 -14.27 6.83 -20.67
N LYS A 255 -14.66 8.13 -20.68
CA LYS A 255 -13.80 9.22 -21.16
C LYS A 255 -12.64 9.44 -20.17
N ILE A 256 -12.93 9.51 -18.87
CA ILE A 256 -11.89 9.65 -17.84
C ILE A 256 -10.92 8.46 -17.91
N LYS A 257 -11.43 7.22 -18.02
CA LYS A 257 -10.60 6.03 -18.17
C LYS A 257 -9.67 6.13 -19.39
N GLN A 258 -10.18 6.56 -20.55
CA GLN A 258 -9.39 6.71 -21.77
C GLN A 258 -8.32 7.79 -21.60
N ASP A 259 -8.67 8.94 -21.00
CA ASP A 259 -7.74 10.03 -20.74
C ASP A 259 -6.61 9.55 -19.80
N LEU A 260 -6.95 8.87 -18.71
CA LEU A 260 -5.97 8.30 -17.77
C LEU A 260 -5.06 7.27 -18.45
N LYS A 261 -5.61 6.38 -19.28
CA LYS A 261 -4.82 5.43 -20.07
C LYS A 261 -3.81 6.16 -20.95
N ASN A 262 -4.24 7.19 -21.65
CA ASN A 262 -3.37 8.01 -22.49
C ASN A 262 -2.28 8.72 -21.68
N ILE A 263 -2.61 9.23 -20.48
CA ILE A 263 -1.65 9.86 -19.58
C ILE A 263 -0.55 8.86 -19.20
N PHE A 264 -0.92 7.73 -18.62
CA PHE A 264 0.06 6.76 -18.11
C PHE A 264 0.93 6.19 -19.23
N LEU A 265 0.34 5.76 -20.34
CA LEU A 265 1.09 5.12 -21.43
C LEU A 265 2.03 6.08 -22.18
N ASN A 266 1.83 7.40 -22.07
CA ASN A 266 2.67 8.40 -22.73
C ASN A 266 3.50 9.25 -21.76
N LEU A 267 3.40 9.05 -20.45
CA LEU A 267 4.08 9.85 -19.44
C LEU A 267 5.61 9.92 -19.66
N HIS A 268 6.22 8.81 -20.05
CA HIS A 268 7.65 8.71 -20.34
C HIS A 268 8.11 9.51 -21.59
N LYS A 269 7.18 9.95 -22.46
CA LYS A 269 7.48 10.75 -23.65
C LYS A 269 7.53 12.25 -23.37
N ASP A 270 7.01 12.67 -22.23
CA ASP A 270 7.04 14.05 -21.76
C ASP A 270 8.25 14.27 -20.86
N THR A 271 8.96 15.39 -21.02
CA THR A 271 10.18 15.66 -20.26
C THR A 271 9.94 15.70 -18.76
N ILE A 272 8.85 16.37 -18.32
CA ILE A 272 8.49 16.45 -16.90
C ILE A 272 8.01 15.06 -16.41
N GLY A 273 7.17 14.41 -17.22
CA GLY A 273 6.71 13.04 -16.93
C GLY A 273 7.86 12.06 -16.76
N LYS A 274 8.88 12.12 -17.62
CA LYS A 274 10.08 11.29 -17.50
C LYS A 274 10.86 11.57 -16.22
N GLN A 275 11.03 12.83 -15.82
CA GLN A 275 11.68 13.18 -14.55
C GLN A 275 10.92 12.63 -13.32
N ILE A 276 9.58 12.68 -13.38
CA ILE A 276 8.74 12.08 -12.32
C ILE A 276 8.95 10.57 -12.25
N LEU A 277 8.91 9.88 -13.38
CA LEU A 277 9.15 8.44 -13.45
C LEU A 277 10.53 8.04 -12.95
N ASP A 278 11.57 8.80 -13.30
CA ASP A 278 12.95 8.53 -12.85
C ASP A 278 13.09 8.64 -11.32
N LYS A 279 12.39 9.59 -10.68
CA LYS A 279 12.33 9.69 -9.21
C LYS A 279 11.65 8.48 -8.59
N LEU A 280 10.61 7.95 -9.25
CA LEU A 280 9.83 6.80 -8.82
C LEU A 280 10.50 5.46 -9.17
N LEU A 281 11.65 5.46 -9.84
CA LEU A 281 12.32 4.29 -10.41
C LEU A 281 11.43 3.50 -11.39
N ILE A 282 10.55 4.18 -12.08
CA ILE A 282 9.67 3.60 -13.10
C ILE A 282 10.22 3.97 -14.49
N ASP A 283 10.46 2.98 -15.32
CA ASP A 283 10.92 3.22 -16.70
C ASP A 283 9.83 3.85 -17.56
N LYS A 284 8.66 3.26 -17.51
CA LYS A 284 7.41 3.70 -18.16
C LYS A 284 6.23 2.87 -17.65
N PHE A 285 5.01 3.29 -18.00
CA PHE A 285 3.83 2.45 -17.88
C PHE A 285 3.51 1.78 -19.21
N ILE A 286 2.99 0.54 -19.14
CA ILE A 286 2.50 -0.24 -20.29
C ILE A 286 1.07 -0.71 -20.02
N GLU A 287 0.40 -1.22 -21.05
CA GLU A 287 -0.88 -1.93 -20.88
C GLU A 287 -0.66 -3.17 -20.02
N GLY A 288 -1.56 -3.36 -19.05
CA GLY A 288 -1.48 -4.50 -18.15
C GLY A 288 -2.00 -5.78 -18.78
N ASP A 289 -1.32 -6.91 -18.51
CA ASP A 289 -1.83 -8.25 -18.76
C ASP A 289 -2.19 -8.89 -17.40
N ASP A 290 -3.46 -9.23 -17.20
CA ASP A 290 -3.97 -9.87 -15.98
C ASP A 290 -3.30 -11.22 -15.69
N LYS A 291 -2.75 -11.90 -16.71
CA LYS A 291 -2.02 -13.15 -16.57
C LYS A 291 -0.75 -13.04 -15.70
N ASN A 292 -0.19 -11.82 -15.60
CA ASN A 292 0.99 -11.56 -14.75
C ASN A 292 0.72 -11.84 -13.26
N TYR A 293 -0.56 -11.93 -12.86
CA TYR A 293 -0.97 -12.16 -11.47
C TYR A 293 -1.41 -13.60 -11.20
N ASN A 294 -1.29 -14.52 -12.17
CA ASN A 294 -1.74 -15.90 -12.01
C ASN A 294 -1.01 -16.65 -10.90
N ASN A 295 0.30 -16.43 -10.73
CA ASN A 295 1.04 -17.06 -9.64
C ASN A 295 0.59 -16.57 -8.26
N ILE A 296 0.15 -15.31 -8.15
CA ILE A 296 -0.43 -14.77 -6.91
C ILE A 296 -1.77 -15.44 -6.61
N ARG A 297 -2.63 -15.66 -7.62
CA ARG A 297 -3.88 -16.42 -7.47
C ARG A 297 -3.62 -17.84 -7.00
N ASN A 298 -2.68 -18.53 -7.65
CA ASN A 298 -2.30 -19.89 -7.29
C ASN A 298 -1.80 -19.97 -5.83
N ASN A 299 -0.91 -19.04 -5.43
CA ASN A 299 -0.40 -18.99 -4.07
C ASN A 299 -1.53 -18.70 -3.05
N LEU A 300 -2.47 -17.80 -3.40
CA LEU A 300 -3.63 -17.51 -2.56
C LEU A 300 -4.53 -18.74 -2.39
N ASP A 301 -4.80 -19.47 -3.47
CA ASP A 301 -5.64 -20.68 -3.43
C ASP A 301 -4.97 -21.81 -2.63
N GLU A 302 -3.65 -21.94 -2.73
CA GLU A 302 -2.92 -22.93 -1.96
C GLU A 302 -2.91 -22.66 -0.46
N ILE A 303 -2.93 -21.42 0.00
CA ILE A 303 -2.94 -21.11 1.45
C ILE A 303 -4.35 -21.13 2.07
N LYS A 304 -5.40 -21.10 1.25
CA LYS A 304 -6.77 -21.26 1.76
C LYS A 304 -6.91 -22.61 2.48
N PRO A 305 -7.68 -22.67 3.60
CA PRO A 305 -7.91 -23.88 4.37
C PRO A 305 -8.66 -24.96 3.60
#